data_09c83ce6d883eafe574ec0d9220ef681
#
_entry.id   09c83ce6d883eafe574ec0d9220ef681
#
_cell.length_a   1.000
_cell.length_b   1.000
_cell.length_c   1.000
_cell.angle_alpha   90.00
_cell.angle_beta   90.00
_cell.angle_gamma   90.00
#
_symmetry.space_group_name_H-M   'P 1'
#
loop_
_entity.id
_entity.type
_entity.pdbx_description
1 polymer ?
#
loop_
_entity_poly.entity_id
_entity_poly.type
_entity_poly.pdbx_seq_one_letter_code
_entity_poly.pdbx_strand_id
1 'polypeptide(L)'
;MRLPYVIVTLAMLASVSTAQAIPNMWTSGFGMGVTEYIISNPEKVIFNLNCTGNPDEQNILQHGVLVTLPNGTMLDSHDNGTEITVVMDNSQFPLPSSLGWRNGDNAWVSFIDALVLSSNFDVYVNNNKVGSFSPGLKNTQKELSDLSECRTTHYSD
;
A
#
# COMPACT_ATOMS: atom_id res chain seq x y z
N MET A 1 11.06 -21.41 -67.59
CA MET A 1 10.84 -22.09 -66.33
C MET A 1 11.09 -21.09 -65.19
N ARG A 2 10.02 -20.56 -64.56
CA ARG A 2 10.12 -19.55 -63.48
C ARG A 2 9.71 -20.24 -62.18
N LEU A 3 10.63 -20.35 -61.22
CA LEU A 3 10.37 -20.83 -59.85
C LEU A 3 9.69 -19.74 -59.05
N PRO A 4 8.63 -20.04 -58.30
CA PRO A 4 8.04 -19.09 -57.35
C PRO A 4 8.84 -19.13 -56.04
N TYR A 5 9.29 -17.94 -55.58
CA TYR A 5 9.81 -17.78 -54.22
C TYR A 5 8.69 -17.81 -53.22
N VAL A 6 8.69 -18.80 -52.32
CA VAL A 6 7.81 -18.87 -51.17
C VAL A 6 8.47 -18.10 -50.04
N ILE A 7 7.92 -16.94 -49.67
CA ILE A 7 8.33 -16.17 -48.50
C ILE A 7 7.58 -16.75 -47.30
N VAL A 8 8.32 -17.47 -46.42
CA VAL A 8 7.80 -17.93 -45.15
C VAL A 8 8.02 -16.80 -44.12
N THR A 9 6.95 -16.09 -43.80
CA THR A 9 6.94 -15.07 -42.73
C THR A 9 6.82 -15.79 -41.39
N LEU A 10 7.91 -15.85 -40.64
CA LEU A 10 7.96 -16.40 -39.26
C LEU A 10 7.38 -15.32 -38.31
N ALA A 11 6.14 -15.47 -37.89
CA ALA A 11 5.53 -14.61 -36.87
C ALA A 11 6.07 -14.99 -35.50
N MET A 12 6.97 -14.17 -34.92
CA MET A 12 7.41 -14.27 -33.55
C MET A 12 6.28 -13.78 -32.63
N LEU A 13 5.58 -14.71 -31.96
CA LEU A 13 4.69 -14.40 -30.84
C LEU A 13 5.55 -14.03 -29.64
N ALA A 14 5.67 -12.71 -29.36
CA ALA A 14 6.24 -12.22 -28.12
C ALA A 14 5.27 -12.52 -26.99
N SER A 15 5.60 -13.51 -26.14
CA SER A 15 4.88 -13.78 -24.90
C SER A 15 5.15 -12.64 -23.92
N VAL A 16 4.17 -11.75 -23.72
CA VAL A 16 4.23 -10.72 -22.68
C VAL A 16 3.95 -11.42 -21.36
N SER A 17 5.02 -11.72 -20.59
CA SER A 17 4.88 -12.18 -19.21
C SER A 17 4.41 -11.01 -18.37
N THR A 18 3.16 -11.02 -17.95
CA THR A 18 2.66 -10.10 -16.92
C THR A 18 3.31 -10.48 -15.59
N ALA A 19 4.18 -9.62 -15.07
CA ALA A 19 4.71 -9.77 -13.71
C ALA A 19 3.52 -9.63 -12.74
N GLN A 20 3.08 -10.72 -12.15
CA GLN A 20 2.05 -10.71 -11.11
C GLN A 20 2.75 -10.48 -9.76
N ALA A 21 2.24 -9.53 -8.97
CA ALA A 21 2.68 -9.35 -7.60
C ALA A 21 2.42 -10.64 -6.80
N ILE A 22 3.41 -11.08 -6.04
CA ILE A 22 3.29 -12.27 -5.19
C ILE A 22 2.37 -11.90 -4.01
N PRO A 23 1.25 -12.64 -3.81
CA PRO A 23 0.36 -12.35 -2.70
C PRO A 23 1.07 -12.42 -1.34
N ASN A 24 0.67 -11.56 -0.43
CA ASN A 24 1.22 -11.44 0.93
C ASN A 24 2.74 -11.11 0.96
N MET A 25 3.24 -10.43 -0.06
CA MET A 25 4.60 -9.88 -0.04
C MET A 25 4.56 -8.38 -0.18
N TRP A 26 5.17 -7.68 0.79
CA TRP A 26 5.42 -6.26 0.70
C TRP A 26 6.42 -5.96 -0.41
N THR A 27 6.15 -4.93 -1.16
CA THR A 27 7.06 -4.31 -2.12
C THR A 27 7.06 -2.81 -1.90
N SER A 28 8.16 -2.15 -2.21
CA SER A 28 8.26 -0.69 -2.08
C SER A 28 8.68 -0.06 -3.39
N GLY A 29 8.28 1.19 -3.58
CA GLY A 29 8.65 2.02 -4.71
C GLY A 29 8.67 3.49 -4.30
N PHE A 30 9.41 4.31 -5.05
CA PHE A 30 9.48 5.75 -4.85
C PHE A 30 9.26 6.47 -6.16
N GLY A 31 8.43 7.51 -6.12
CA GLY A 31 8.19 8.37 -7.26
C GLY A 31 7.51 9.67 -6.85
N MET A 32 7.89 10.78 -7.48
CA MET A 32 7.25 12.10 -7.31
C MET A 32 7.17 12.59 -5.85
N GLY A 33 8.16 12.22 -5.00
CA GLY A 33 8.17 12.60 -3.59
C GLY A 33 7.29 11.74 -2.68
N VAL A 34 6.81 10.61 -3.18
CA VAL A 34 6.01 9.64 -2.42
C VAL A 34 6.72 8.29 -2.41
N THR A 35 6.89 7.71 -1.25
CA THR A 35 7.27 6.31 -1.08
C THR A 35 6.01 5.49 -0.86
N GLU A 36 5.84 4.46 -1.68
CA GLU A 36 4.71 3.54 -1.62
C GLU A 36 5.17 2.18 -1.10
N TYR A 37 4.44 1.62 -0.14
CA TYR A 37 4.61 0.26 0.32
C TYR A 37 3.33 -0.51 0.00
N ILE A 38 3.44 -1.51 -0.86
CA ILE A 38 2.29 -2.18 -1.47
C ILE A 38 2.31 -3.66 -1.10
N ILE A 39 1.16 -4.18 -0.71
CA ILE A 39 0.92 -5.60 -0.52
C ILE A 39 -0.44 -5.98 -1.13
N SER A 40 -0.52 -7.12 -1.78
CA SER A 40 -1.78 -7.71 -2.22
C SER A 40 -2.04 -9.01 -1.49
N ASN A 41 -3.31 -9.36 -1.31
CA ASN A 41 -3.68 -10.66 -0.76
C ASN A 41 -4.15 -11.63 -1.88
N PRO A 42 -4.40 -12.94 -1.56
CA PRO A 42 -4.88 -13.90 -2.55
C PRO A 42 -6.22 -13.53 -3.19
N GLU A 43 -7.07 -12.79 -2.50
CA GLU A 43 -8.37 -12.29 -2.97
C GLU A 43 -8.24 -11.05 -3.86
N LYS A 44 -7.00 -10.61 -4.16
CA LYS A 44 -6.67 -9.43 -4.98
C LYS A 44 -7.10 -8.10 -4.37
N VAL A 45 -7.24 -8.03 -3.07
CA VAL A 45 -7.28 -6.76 -2.35
C VAL A 45 -5.86 -6.22 -2.27
N ILE A 46 -5.68 -4.94 -2.59
CA ILE A 46 -4.38 -4.25 -2.52
C ILE A 46 -4.45 -3.24 -1.36
N PHE A 47 -3.46 -3.29 -0.50
CA PHE A 47 -3.23 -2.30 0.54
C PHE A 47 -1.96 -1.53 0.18
N ASN A 48 -2.08 -0.21 0.04
CA ASN A 48 -0.99 0.69 -0.31
C ASN A 48 -0.81 1.74 0.79
N LEU A 49 0.32 1.70 1.47
CA LEU A 49 0.75 2.71 2.42
C LEU A 49 1.56 3.76 1.67
N ASN A 50 1.09 5.00 1.69
CA ASN A 50 1.72 6.14 1.03
C ASN A 50 2.38 7.06 2.05
N CYS A 51 3.68 7.28 1.90
CA CYS A 51 4.46 8.18 2.74
C CYS A 51 5.06 9.28 1.86
N THR A 52 4.63 10.52 2.05
CA THR A 52 5.11 11.66 1.26
C THR A 52 6.13 12.50 2.01
N GLY A 53 7.23 12.84 1.33
CA GLY A 53 8.15 13.88 1.77
C GLY A 53 7.75 15.28 1.33
N ASN A 54 6.69 15.41 0.51
CA ASN A 54 6.20 16.69 -0.01
C ASN A 54 5.06 17.20 0.88
N PRO A 55 5.30 18.25 1.70
CA PRO A 55 4.22 18.83 2.49
C PRO A 55 3.22 19.58 1.60
N ASP A 56 1.99 19.73 2.11
CA ASP A 56 0.97 20.58 1.52
C ASP A 56 1.27 22.08 1.72
N GLU A 57 0.34 22.94 1.30
CA GLU A 57 0.45 24.39 1.44
C GLU A 57 0.55 24.88 2.90
N GLN A 58 0.10 24.06 3.87
CA GLN A 58 0.18 24.33 5.30
C GLN A 58 1.42 23.68 5.95
N ASN A 59 2.33 23.14 5.14
CA ASN A 59 3.52 22.42 5.57
C ASN A 59 3.21 21.14 6.35
N ILE A 60 2.12 20.45 6.00
CA ILE A 60 1.68 19.19 6.60
C ILE A 60 1.98 18.05 5.62
N LEU A 61 2.61 16.98 6.11
CA LEU A 61 2.85 15.78 5.34
C LEU A 61 1.53 15.00 5.15
N GLN A 62 1.27 14.54 3.92
CA GLN A 62 0.04 13.87 3.54
C GLN A 62 0.27 12.35 3.42
N HIS A 63 0.59 11.70 4.54
CA HIS A 63 0.64 10.25 4.58
C HIS A 63 -0.78 9.68 4.61
N GLY A 64 -0.98 8.53 3.98
CA GLY A 64 -2.27 7.89 3.95
C GLY A 64 -2.22 6.43 3.51
N VAL A 65 -3.38 5.83 3.47
CA VAL A 65 -3.57 4.46 2.99
C VAL A 65 -4.63 4.44 1.90
N LEU A 66 -4.32 3.74 0.82
CA LEU A 66 -5.24 3.45 -0.27
C LEU A 66 -5.53 1.94 -0.29
N VAL A 67 -6.80 1.57 -0.24
CA VAL A 67 -7.24 0.17 -0.39
C VAL A 67 -7.93 0.01 -1.74
N THR A 68 -7.44 -0.90 -2.57
CA THR A 68 -8.09 -1.23 -3.85
C THR A 68 -8.76 -2.59 -3.73
N LEU A 69 -10.06 -2.63 -3.99
CA LEU A 69 -10.86 -3.85 -3.98
C LEU A 69 -10.72 -4.62 -5.31
N PRO A 70 -11.06 -5.92 -5.35
CA PRO A 70 -10.94 -6.74 -6.56
C PRO A 70 -11.74 -6.23 -7.77
N ASN A 71 -12.80 -5.48 -7.53
CA ASN A 71 -13.62 -4.85 -8.57
C ASN A 71 -13.03 -3.52 -9.10
N GLY A 72 -11.85 -3.10 -8.59
CA GLY A 72 -11.18 -1.85 -8.95
C GLY A 72 -11.64 -0.63 -8.16
N THR A 73 -12.55 -0.77 -7.20
CA THR A 73 -12.93 0.34 -6.30
C THR A 73 -11.74 0.72 -5.43
N MET A 74 -11.42 2.01 -5.40
CA MET A 74 -10.35 2.59 -4.60
C MET A 74 -10.96 3.33 -3.42
N LEU A 75 -10.42 3.10 -2.23
CA LEU A 75 -10.89 3.64 -0.96
C LEU A 75 -9.69 4.32 -0.28
N ASP A 76 -9.70 5.64 -0.22
CA ASP A 76 -8.62 6.45 0.35
C ASP A 76 -8.95 6.85 1.78
N SER A 77 -7.97 6.78 2.67
CA SER A 77 -8.12 7.20 4.08
C SER A 77 -8.45 8.69 4.25
N HIS A 78 -8.18 9.52 3.23
CA HIS A 78 -8.50 10.94 3.23
C HIS A 78 -9.90 11.25 2.71
N ASP A 79 -10.59 10.29 2.10
CA ASP A 79 -11.92 10.50 1.55
C ASP A 79 -12.96 10.66 2.64
N ASN A 80 -13.81 11.67 2.51
CA ASN A 80 -14.95 11.85 3.40
C ASN A 80 -15.89 10.64 3.35
N GLY A 81 -16.20 10.07 4.52
CA GLY A 81 -17.07 8.91 4.64
C GLY A 81 -16.35 7.56 4.44
N THR A 82 -15.02 7.56 4.25
CA THR A 82 -14.19 6.37 4.26
C THR A 82 -13.46 6.26 5.60
N GLU A 83 -13.83 5.27 6.40
CA GLU A 83 -13.18 4.96 7.67
C GLU A 83 -12.39 3.66 7.50
N ILE A 84 -11.06 3.75 7.45
CA ILE A 84 -10.18 2.59 7.37
C ILE A 84 -9.66 2.26 8.77
N THR A 85 -9.83 1.01 9.18
CA THR A 85 -9.26 0.48 10.42
C THR A 85 -8.40 -0.73 10.10
N VAL A 86 -7.17 -0.74 10.58
CA VAL A 86 -6.28 -1.90 10.50
C VAL A 86 -6.27 -2.61 11.85
N VAL A 87 -6.43 -3.92 11.83
CA VAL A 87 -6.42 -4.75 13.05
C VAL A 87 -5.18 -5.63 13.04
N MET A 88 -4.35 -5.48 14.07
CA MET A 88 -3.11 -6.23 14.28
C MET A 88 -3.07 -6.73 15.73
N ASP A 89 -2.79 -8.01 15.94
CA ASP A 89 -2.68 -8.62 17.27
C ASP A 89 -3.86 -8.27 18.21
N ASN A 90 -5.10 -8.35 17.68
CA ASN A 90 -6.36 -7.98 18.35
C ASN A 90 -6.48 -6.49 18.77
N SER A 91 -5.57 -5.65 18.33
CA SER A 91 -5.63 -4.20 18.51
C SER A 91 -6.13 -3.51 17.25
N GLN A 92 -6.97 -2.49 17.43
CA GLN A 92 -7.54 -1.72 16.33
C GLN A 92 -6.79 -0.41 16.16
N PHE A 93 -6.43 -0.09 14.92
CA PHE A 93 -5.76 1.14 14.53
C PHE A 93 -6.61 1.87 13.50
N PRO A 94 -7.54 2.73 13.94
CA PRO A 94 -8.29 3.59 13.02
C PRO A 94 -7.34 4.60 12.40
N LEU A 95 -7.36 4.70 11.07
CA LEU A 95 -6.51 5.63 10.34
C LEU A 95 -7.13 7.02 10.36
N PRO A 96 -6.32 8.08 10.60
CA PRO A 96 -6.83 9.44 10.55
C PRO A 96 -7.12 9.85 9.11
N SER A 97 -8.19 10.62 8.91
CA SER A 97 -8.53 11.21 7.61
C SER A 97 -7.68 12.46 7.29
N SER A 98 -6.95 12.98 8.26
CA SER A 98 -6.03 14.11 8.08
C SER A 98 -4.94 14.10 9.14
N LEU A 99 -3.79 14.65 8.81
CA LEU A 99 -2.64 14.84 9.69
C LEU A 99 -2.46 16.32 10.05
N GLY A 100 -1.48 16.63 10.88
CA GLY A 100 -1.18 17.99 11.32
C GLY A 100 -1.95 18.43 12.56
N TRP A 101 -2.57 17.48 13.27
CA TRP A 101 -3.22 17.69 14.55
C TRP A 101 -2.97 16.51 15.49
N ARG A 102 -2.91 16.81 16.78
CA ARG A 102 -2.38 15.91 17.80
C ARG A 102 -2.94 14.48 17.76
N ASN A 103 -4.27 14.34 17.69
CA ASN A 103 -4.87 13.00 17.75
C ASN A 103 -4.68 12.24 16.44
N GLY A 104 -4.73 12.92 15.29
CA GLY A 104 -4.47 12.32 13.99
C GLY A 104 -3.03 11.83 13.87
N ASP A 105 -2.07 12.67 14.25
CA ASP A 105 -0.64 12.33 14.21
C ASP A 105 -0.32 11.18 15.16
N ASN A 106 -0.86 11.18 16.37
CA ASN A 106 -0.68 10.08 17.33
C ASN A 106 -1.29 8.76 16.83
N ALA A 107 -2.48 8.81 16.22
CA ALA A 107 -3.12 7.62 15.65
C ALA A 107 -2.29 7.06 14.50
N TRP A 108 -1.77 7.92 13.64
CA TRP A 108 -0.89 7.53 12.53
C TRP A 108 0.40 6.89 13.02
N VAL A 109 1.12 7.53 13.95
CA VAL A 109 2.37 6.99 14.49
C VAL A 109 2.14 5.65 15.17
N SER A 110 1.08 5.51 15.97
CA SER A 110 0.72 4.25 16.61
C SER A 110 0.47 3.13 15.59
N PHE A 111 -0.20 3.46 14.49
CA PHE A 111 -0.43 2.51 13.38
C PHE A 111 0.89 2.08 12.73
N ILE A 112 1.76 3.04 12.37
CA ILE A 112 3.05 2.76 11.73
C ILE A 112 3.94 1.90 12.62
N ASP A 113 4.04 2.22 13.91
CA ASP A 113 4.86 1.47 14.87
C ASP A 113 4.37 0.02 15.05
N ALA A 114 3.05 -0.19 15.03
CA ALA A 114 2.48 -1.54 15.08
C ALA A 114 2.68 -2.31 13.79
N LEU A 115 2.56 -1.65 12.63
CA LEU A 115 2.64 -2.29 11.32
C LEU A 115 4.01 -2.94 11.08
N VAL A 116 5.11 -2.28 11.46
CA VAL A 116 6.48 -2.82 11.28
C VAL A 116 6.75 -4.06 12.10
N LEU A 117 5.97 -4.29 13.15
CA LEU A 117 6.06 -5.46 14.04
C LEU A 117 5.04 -6.55 13.71
N SER A 118 4.16 -6.30 12.75
CA SER A 118 3.05 -7.21 12.44
C SER A 118 3.45 -8.31 11.47
N SER A 119 3.10 -9.54 11.78
CA SER A 119 3.23 -10.69 10.85
C SER A 119 1.99 -10.90 9.98
N ASN A 120 0.85 -10.37 10.41
CA ASN A 120 -0.43 -10.43 9.71
C ASN A 120 -1.32 -9.26 10.17
N PHE A 121 -2.26 -8.87 9.32
CA PHE A 121 -3.23 -7.84 9.66
C PHE A 121 -4.51 -7.98 8.84
N ASP A 122 -5.60 -7.48 9.41
CA ASP A 122 -6.89 -7.37 8.76
C ASP A 122 -7.22 -5.91 8.47
N VAL A 123 -7.88 -5.67 7.36
CA VAL A 123 -8.32 -4.32 6.95
C VAL A 123 -9.84 -4.26 6.93
N TYR A 124 -10.37 -3.24 7.58
CA TYR A 124 -11.80 -2.92 7.62
C TYR A 124 -12.03 -1.55 6.99
N VAL A 125 -13.09 -1.43 6.22
CA VAL A 125 -13.60 -0.15 5.72
C VAL A 125 -15.05 0.00 6.14
N ASN A 126 -15.36 1.12 6.81
CA ASN A 126 -16.70 1.38 7.37
C ASN A 126 -17.24 0.18 8.18
N ASN A 127 -16.40 -0.37 9.05
CA ASN A 127 -16.65 -1.55 9.89
C ASN A 127 -16.85 -2.88 9.13
N ASN A 128 -16.66 -2.92 7.82
CA ASN A 128 -16.72 -4.16 7.04
C ASN A 128 -15.31 -4.66 6.73
N LYS A 129 -15.02 -5.91 7.04
CA LYS A 129 -13.74 -6.53 6.70
C LYS A 129 -13.63 -6.65 5.18
N VAL A 130 -12.57 -6.07 4.61
CA VAL A 130 -12.32 -6.08 3.17
C VAL A 130 -11.13 -6.94 2.77
N GLY A 131 -10.21 -7.23 3.69
CA GLY A 131 -9.07 -8.08 3.38
C GLY A 131 -8.30 -8.55 4.62
N SER A 132 -7.60 -9.67 4.45
CA SER A 132 -6.61 -10.21 5.39
C SER A 132 -5.28 -10.35 4.67
N PHE A 133 -4.19 -10.00 5.35
CA PHE A 133 -2.83 -10.02 4.81
C PHE A 133 -1.91 -10.76 5.78
N SER A 134 -1.02 -11.60 5.25
CA SER A 134 -0.11 -12.43 6.04
C SER A 134 1.31 -12.41 5.46
N PRO A 135 2.00 -11.25 5.48
CA PRO A 135 3.34 -11.12 4.91
C PRO A 135 4.40 -11.92 5.68
N GLY A 136 4.12 -12.21 6.94
CA GLY A 136 5.11 -12.76 7.86
C GLY A 136 6.11 -11.70 8.34
N LEU A 137 6.55 -11.82 9.59
CA LEU A 137 7.40 -10.81 10.23
C LEU A 137 8.70 -10.53 9.47
N LYS A 138 9.32 -11.56 8.89
CA LYS A 138 10.57 -11.42 8.13
C LYS A 138 10.42 -10.52 6.90
N ASN A 139 9.33 -10.68 6.12
CA ASN A 139 9.08 -9.83 4.96
C ASN A 139 8.71 -8.42 5.40
N THR A 140 7.83 -8.29 6.41
CA THR A 140 7.46 -7.00 6.98
C THR A 140 8.69 -6.21 7.42
N GLN A 141 9.55 -6.80 8.24
CA GLN A 141 10.76 -6.13 8.74
C GLN A 141 11.75 -5.80 7.62
N LYS A 142 11.87 -6.64 6.60
CA LYS A 142 12.74 -6.37 5.46
C LYS A 142 12.29 -5.14 4.66
N GLU A 143 11.01 -5.05 4.34
CA GLU A 143 10.49 -4.00 3.44
C GLU A 143 10.09 -2.72 4.20
N LEU A 144 9.63 -2.85 5.46
CA LEU A 144 9.16 -1.74 6.29
C LEU A 144 10.16 -1.35 7.39
N SER A 145 11.43 -1.77 7.31
CA SER A 145 12.45 -1.49 8.35
C SER A 145 12.73 0.00 8.53
N ASP A 146 12.56 0.80 7.50
CA ASP A 146 12.75 2.24 7.54
C ASP A 146 11.50 2.98 7.07
N LEU A 147 10.56 3.21 7.99
CA LEU A 147 9.40 4.06 7.79
C LEU A 147 9.61 5.48 8.35
N SER A 148 10.88 5.94 8.42
CA SER A 148 11.17 7.30 8.90
C SER A 148 10.49 8.38 8.07
N GLU A 149 10.33 8.16 6.76
CA GLU A 149 9.61 9.05 5.85
C GLU A 149 8.10 9.10 6.10
N CYS A 150 7.55 8.10 6.81
CA CYS A 150 6.14 8.02 7.16
C CYS A 150 5.80 8.72 8.48
N ARG A 151 6.77 9.34 9.14
CA ARG A 151 6.53 9.99 10.43
C ARG A 151 5.99 11.41 10.23
N THR A 152 5.14 11.81 11.15
CA THR A 152 4.60 13.18 11.17
C THR A 152 5.63 14.14 11.79
N THR A 153 5.66 15.38 11.32
CA THR A 153 6.64 16.40 11.76
C THR A 153 6.33 16.98 13.14
N HIS A 154 5.14 16.78 13.68
CA HIS A 154 4.71 17.43 14.91
C HIS A 154 5.03 16.67 16.20
N TYR A 155 5.57 15.46 16.12
CA TYR A 155 5.91 14.63 17.29
C TYR A 155 7.19 13.83 17.03
N SER A 156 8.31 14.53 16.85
CA SER A 156 9.63 14.00 17.14
C SER A 156 10.03 14.46 18.53
N ASP A 157 9.94 13.58 19.51
CA ASP A 157 10.64 13.75 20.78
C ASP A 157 12.13 13.51 20.62
#